data_a3198520aec302b2a1e8eac97d370ac5
#
_entry.id   a3198520aec302b2a1e8eac97d370ac5
#
_cell.length_a   1.000
_cell.length_b   1.000
_cell.length_c   1.000
_cell.angle_alpha   90.00
_cell.angle_beta   90.00
_cell.angle_gamma   90.00
#
_symmetry.space_group_name_H-M   'P 1'
#
loop_
_entity.id
_entity.type
_entity.pdbx_description
1 polymer ?
#
loop_
_entity_poly.entity_id
_entity_poly.type
_entity_poly.pdbx_seq_one_letter_code
_entity_poly.pdbx_strand_id
1 'polypeptide(L)'
;LTCIGCHEEKHGAPPQFKEQPPLAFRRAPSTITPEPEGTNPFSYVRLVQPVLDRSCVSCHNGEDGKPDLRGNIEENGFSRSYNQLAKDYGFYYDVWNGSFEENGARSYPGKVGALASKLLDRLENSDCGKNLNDEDYRRIIVWLDTNSEFLGAYENVLAQQRGEIVHPSLD
;
A
#
# COMPACT_ATOMS: atom_id res chain seq x y z
N LEU A 1 -12.35 6.60 -32.89
CA LEU A 1 -11.61 5.35 -33.10
C LEU A 1 -10.80 4.99 -31.83
N THR A 2 -11.52 4.85 -30.71
CA THR A 2 -10.95 4.47 -29.41
C THR A 2 -10.90 2.97 -29.18
N CYS A 3 -11.34 2.17 -30.16
CA CYS A 3 -11.52 0.74 -30.02
C CYS A 3 -10.34 -0.09 -30.58
N ILE A 4 -9.40 0.57 -31.25
CA ILE A 4 -8.18 -0.11 -31.77
C ILE A 4 -7.28 -0.44 -30.57
N GLY A 5 -6.81 -1.66 -30.54
CA GLY A 5 -6.06 -2.22 -29.41
C GLY A 5 -6.87 -3.26 -28.62
N CYS A 6 -8.20 -3.05 -28.49
CA CYS A 6 -9.10 -4.05 -27.90
C CYS A 6 -9.91 -4.82 -28.93
N HIS A 7 -10.07 -4.31 -30.13
CA HIS A 7 -10.86 -4.87 -31.24
C HIS A 7 -10.05 -5.00 -32.52
N GLU A 8 -8.78 -5.26 -32.42
CA GLU A 8 -7.90 -5.52 -33.55
C GLU A 8 -8.20 -6.90 -34.15
N GLU A 9 -8.11 -6.97 -35.47
CA GLU A 9 -8.15 -8.24 -36.16
C GLU A 9 -6.87 -9.02 -35.86
N LYS A 10 -7.00 -10.26 -35.44
CA LYS A 10 -5.89 -11.11 -34.95
C LYS A 10 -4.76 -11.30 -35.98
N HIS A 11 -5.07 -11.15 -37.27
CA HIS A 11 -4.17 -11.41 -38.38
C HIS A 11 -3.78 -10.16 -39.18
N GLY A 12 -4.18 -8.98 -38.71
CA GLY A 12 -3.90 -7.72 -39.37
C GLY A 12 -3.13 -6.75 -38.47
N ALA A 13 -2.10 -6.10 -39.00
CA ALA A 13 -1.47 -4.99 -38.29
C ALA A 13 -2.41 -3.76 -38.30
N PRO A 14 -2.55 -3.03 -37.19
CA PRO A 14 -3.36 -1.83 -37.17
C PRO A 14 -2.81 -0.77 -38.15
N PRO A 15 -3.66 0.02 -38.80
CA PRO A 15 -3.22 1.05 -39.72
C PRO A 15 -2.37 2.09 -38.98
N GLN A 16 -1.32 2.57 -39.65
CA GLN A 16 -0.52 3.68 -39.10
C GLN A 16 -1.36 4.95 -38.98
N PHE A 17 -1.42 5.52 -37.79
CA PHE A 17 -2.10 6.79 -37.53
C PHE A 17 -1.25 7.95 -38.04
N LYS A 18 -1.44 8.34 -39.30
CA LYS A 18 -0.65 9.44 -39.89
C LYS A 18 -1.13 10.83 -39.48
N GLU A 19 -2.45 11.00 -39.24
CA GLU A 19 -3.03 12.33 -39.03
C GLU A 19 -3.34 12.65 -37.56
N GLN A 20 -3.72 11.66 -36.75
CA GLN A 20 -4.02 11.85 -35.33
C GLN A 20 -3.47 10.66 -34.50
N PRO A 21 -2.23 10.73 -34.08
CA PRO A 21 -1.67 9.68 -33.23
C PRO A 21 -2.44 9.58 -31.91
N PRO A 22 -2.62 8.36 -31.34
CA PRO A 22 -3.17 8.16 -30.02
C PRO A 22 -2.50 9.07 -28.99
N LEU A 23 -3.22 9.45 -27.93
CA LEU A 23 -2.69 10.35 -26.89
C LEU A 23 -1.38 9.85 -26.29
N ALA A 24 -1.21 8.54 -26.16
CA ALA A 24 0.02 7.94 -25.64
C ALA A 24 1.26 8.24 -26.48
N PHE A 25 1.11 8.43 -27.79
CA PHE A 25 2.21 8.78 -28.70
C PHE A 25 2.49 10.30 -28.79
N ARG A 26 1.67 11.13 -28.12
CA ARG A 26 1.84 12.60 -28.13
C ARG A 26 2.78 13.10 -27.02
N ARG A 27 3.26 12.23 -26.17
CA ARG A 27 4.18 12.52 -25.09
C ARG A 27 5.27 11.47 -25.01
N ALA A 28 6.37 11.80 -24.32
CA ALA A 28 7.41 10.82 -24.01
C ALA A 28 6.83 9.68 -23.15
N PRO A 29 7.36 8.46 -23.27
CA PRO A 29 7.02 7.37 -22.37
C PRO A 29 7.17 7.79 -20.90
N SER A 30 6.27 7.29 -20.05
CA SER A 30 6.38 7.54 -18.62
C SER A 30 7.65 6.89 -18.07
N THR A 31 8.36 7.61 -17.23
CA THR A 31 9.51 7.06 -16.50
C THR A 31 8.99 6.27 -15.31
N ILE A 32 9.54 5.07 -15.12
CA ILE A 32 9.26 4.27 -13.92
C ILE A 32 9.95 4.95 -12.74
N THR A 33 9.17 5.36 -11.75
CA THR A 33 9.69 5.88 -10.49
C THR A 33 9.68 4.74 -9.47
N PRO A 34 10.82 4.38 -8.87
CA PRO A 34 10.85 3.33 -7.85
C PRO A 34 10.05 3.76 -6.61
N GLU A 35 9.53 2.79 -5.88
CA GLU A 35 8.95 3.02 -4.56
C GLU A 35 10.03 3.51 -3.56
N PRO A 36 9.67 4.05 -2.40
CA PRO A 36 10.63 4.64 -1.44
C PRO A 36 11.79 3.72 -1.05
N GLU A 37 11.58 2.41 -1.08
CA GLU A 37 12.62 1.39 -0.79
C GLU A 37 13.14 0.68 -2.06
N GLY A 38 12.81 1.17 -3.22
CA GLY A 38 13.20 0.53 -4.48
C GLY A 38 12.55 -0.86 -4.63
N THR A 39 13.38 -1.88 -4.85
CA THR A 39 12.93 -3.27 -5.05
C THR A 39 13.03 -4.14 -3.78
N ASN A 40 13.30 -3.55 -2.62
CA ASN A 40 13.33 -4.30 -1.38
C ASN A 40 11.93 -4.78 -0.99
N PRO A 41 11.80 -5.94 -0.34
CA PRO A 41 10.52 -6.39 0.20
C PRO A 41 9.94 -5.34 1.14
N PHE A 42 8.63 -5.10 1.04
CA PHE A 42 7.96 -4.13 1.89
C PHE A 42 8.01 -4.57 3.36
N SER A 43 8.29 -3.66 4.27
CA SER A 43 8.34 -3.93 5.71
C SER A 43 7.68 -2.78 6.45
N TYR A 44 6.66 -3.10 7.27
CA TYR A 44 5.98 -2.11 8.11
C TYR A 44 6.97 -1.39 9.03
N VAL A 45 7.86 -2.15 9.68
CA VAL A 45 8.84 -1.61 10.63
C VAL A 45 9.77 -0.60 9.97
N ARG A 46 10.12 -0.83 8.71
CA ARG A 46 11.04 0.05 7.97
C ARG A 46 10.35 1.22 7.29
N LEU A 47 9.16 1.01 6.77
CA LEU A 47 8.50 2.00 5.89
C LEU A 47 7.42 2.79 6.61
N VAL A 48 6.61 2.14 7.43
CA VAL A 48 5.46 2.78 8.09
C VAL A 48 5.82 3.29 9.47
N GLN A 49 6.50 2.48 10.29
CA GLN A 49 6.82 2.87 11.67
C GLN A 49 7.59 4.20 11.76
N PRO A 50 8.61 4.47 10.94
CA PRO A 50 9.31 5.76 10.99
C PRO A 50 8.42 6.96 10.65
N VAL A 51 7.39 6.77 9.84
CA VAL A 51 6.38 7.82 9.57
C VAL A 51 5.56 8.10 10.82
N LEU A 52 5.10 7.04 11.49
CA LEU A 52 4.33 7.17 12.72
C LEU A 52 5.15 7.83 13.84
N ASP A 53 6.41 7.44 13.99
CA ASP A 53 7.31 8.00 15.01
C ASP A 53 7.52 9.50 14.83
N ARG A 54 7.64 9.96 13.58
CA ARG A 54 7.83 11.39 13.29
C ARG A 54 6.56 12.21 13.41
N SER A 55 5.43 11.68 12.94
CA SER A 55 4.25 12.48 12.64
C SER A 55 3.04 12.17 13.52
N CYS A 56 3.00 11.04 14.22
CA CYS A 56 1.81 10.56 14.90
C CYS A 56 2.01 10.30 16.41
N VAL A 57 3.15 9.71 16.80
CA VAL A 57 3.40 9.23 18.17
C VAL A 57 3.33 10.36 19.21
N SER A 58 3.67 11.59 18.84
CA SER A 58 3.57 12.73 19.76
C SER A 58 2.16 12.94 20.34
N CYS A 59 1.13 12.56 19.57
CA CYS A 59 -0.27 12.63 19.98
C CYS A 59 -0.90 11.25 20.22
N HIS A 60 -0.28 10.19 19.69
CA HIS A 60 -0.77 8.80 19.73
C HIS A 60 0.20 7.91 20.51
N ASN A 61 0.32 8.18 21.81
CA ASN A 61 1.21 7.49 22.75
C ASN A 61 0.44 6.58 23.73
N GLY A 62 -0.85 6.35 23.49
CA GLY A 62 -1.71 5.55 24.37
C GLY A 62 -2.36 6.33 25.50
N GLU A 63 -2.17 7.64 25.57
CA GLU A 63 -2.84 8.53 26.51
C GLU A 63 -4.15 9.06 25.93
N ASP A 64 -5.00 9.61 26.75
CA ASP A 64 -6.28 10.24 26.38
C ASP A 64 -7.22 9.36 25.53
N GLY A 65 -7.14 8.05 25.67
CA GLY A 65 -7.97 7.12 24.90
C GLY A 65 -7.62 7.02 23.41
N LYS A 66 -6.49 7.61 22.99
CA LYS A 66 -5.98 7.50 21.63
C LYS A 66 -5.19 6.19 21.44
N PRO A 67 -5.14 5.65 20.22
CA PRO A 67 -4.33 4.48 19.94
C PRO A 67 -2.85 4.75 20.22
N ASP A 68 -2.13 3.75 20.72
CA ASP A 68 -0.69 3.82 20.94
C ASP A 68 0.04 3.36 19.66
N LEU A 69 0.66 4.31 18.97
CA LEU A 69 1.33 4.07 17.70
C LEU A 69 2.85 3.89 17.81
N ARG A 70 3.35 3.60 19.01
CA ARG A 70 4.78 3.30 19.23
C ARG A 70 5.16 1.94 18.64
N GLY A 71 6.42 1.84 18.17
CA GLY A 71 6.95 0.67 17.46
C GLY A 71 7.41 -0.50 18.32
N ASN A 72 7.10 -0.54 19.62
CA ASN A 72 7.50 -1.63 20.51
C ASN A 72 6.92 -2.97 20.04
N ILE A 73 7.76 -3.98 19.87
CA ILE A 73 7.33 -5.35 19.54
C ILE A 73 6.67 -5.97 20.75
N GLU A 74 5.49 -6.55 20.57
CA GLU A 74 4.70 -7.22 21.58
C GLU A 74 4.88 -8.74 21.51
N GLU A 75 4.31 -9.47 22.46
CA GLU A 75 4.45 -10.94 22.58
C GLU A 75 4.00 -11.70 21.33
N ASN A 76 3.05 -11.15 20.57
CA ASN A 76 2.58 -11.74 19.33
C ASN A 76 3.53 -11.52 18.13
N GLY A 77 4.65 -10.82 18.34
CA GLY A 77 5.67 -10.57 17.32
C GLY A 77 5.41 -9.36 16.43
N PHE A 78 4.30 -8.66 16.60
CA PHE A 78 3.98 -7.42 15.88
C PHE A 78 4.29 -6.19 16.72
N SER A 79 4.44 -5.03 16.08
CA SER A 79 4.55 -3.78 16.83
C SER A 79 3.19 -3.37 17.40
N ARG A 80 3.22 -2.61 18.49
CA ARG A 80 2.03 -2.06 19.13
C ARG A 80 1.21 -1.22 18.14
N SER A 81 1.88 -0.36 17.41
CA SER A 81 1.25 0.44 16.36
C SER A 81 0.53 -0.40 15.31
N TYR A 82 1.17 -1.49 14.86
CA TYR A 82 0.57 -2.40 13.89
C TYR A 82 -0.68 -3.07 14.46
N ASN A 83 -0.61 -3.57 15.70
CA ASN A 83 -1.76 -4.16 16.39
C ASN A 83 -2.94 -3.18 16.51
N GLN A 84 -2.66 -1.88 16.65
CA GLN A 84 -3.69 -0.84 16.72
C GLN A 84 -4.27 -0.44 15.34
N LEU A 85 -3.44 -0.46 14.31
CA LEU A 85 -3.84 0.07 13.00
C LEU A 85 -4.35 -1.00 12.04
N ALA A 86 -3.68 -2.16 11.96
CA ALA A 86 -3.94 -3.11 10.88
C ALA A 86 -5.37 -3.64 10.90
N LYS A 87 -5.88 -3.99 12.07
CA LYS A 87 -7.21 -4.59 12.22
C LYS A 87 -8.35 -3.60 11.96
N ASP A 88 -8.26 -2.39 12.53
CA ASP A 88 -9.42 -1.48 12.57
C ASP A 88 -9.33 -0.35 11.55
N TYR A 89 -8.13 -0.02 11.09
CA TYR A 89 -7.87 1.12 10.22
C TYR A 89 -7.17 0.76 8.91
N GLY A 90 -6.45 -0.38 8.87
CA GLY A 90 -5.80 -0.89 7.67
C GLY A 90 -6.80 -1.42 6.65
N PHE A 91 -6.28 -1.98 5.59
CA PHE A 91 -7.03 -2.79 4.63
C PHE A 91 -6.48 -4.21 4.67
N TYR A 92 -7.38 -5.18 4.80
CA TYR A 92 -7.04 -6.59 4.74
C TYR A 92 -8.03 -7.32 3.85
N TYR A 93 -7.52 -7.90 2.79
CA TYR A 93 -8.31 -8.75 1.90
C TYR A 93 -8.18 -10.20 2.36
N ASP A 94 -9.21 -10.70 3.01
CA ASP A 94 -9.24 -12.07 3.52
C ASP A 94 -10.19 -12.92 2.69
N VAL A 95 -9.60 -13.87 1.97
CA VAL A 95 -10.36 -14.85 1.16
C VAL A 95 -11.28 -15.72 2.02
N TRP A 96 -10.95 -15.90 3.30
CA TRP A 96 -11.68 -16.78 4.22
C TRP A 96 -12.89 -16.10 4.88
N ASN A 97 -12.95 -14.79 4.91
CA ASN A 97 -14.03 -14.01 5.54
C ASN A 97 -15.18 -13.67 4.59
N GLY A 98 -15.39 -14.43 3.53
CA GLY A 98 -16.56 -14.29 2.66
C GLY A 98 -16.51 -13.12 1.67
N SER A 99 -15.51 -12.25 1.73
CA SER A 99 -15.38 -11.14 0.78
C SER A 99 -15.23 -11.63 -0.67
N PHE A 100 -14.71 -12.82 -0.84
CA PHE A 100 -14.56 -13.47 -2.14
C PHE A 100 -15.86 -14.13 -2.60
N GLU A 101 -16.64 -14.72 -1.70
CA GLU A 101 -17.88 -15.41 -2.01
C GLU A 101 -19.03 -14.44 -2.28
N GLU A 102 -19.14 -13.36 -1.51
CA GLU A 102 -20.19 -12.36 -1.70
C GLU A 102 -20.07 -11.59 -3.01
N ASN A 103 -18.84 -11.39 -3.51
CA ASN A 103 -18.54 -10.53 -4.66
C ASN A 103 -17.98 -11.28 -5.88
N GLY A 104 -17.82 -12.59 -5.80
CA GLY A 104 -17.44 -13.45 -6.91
C GLY A 104 -16.14 -13.04 -7.60
N ALA A 105 -14.98 -13.21 -7.01
CA ALA A 105 -13.65 -13.02 -7.63
C ALA A 105 -13.44 -11.68 -8.37
N ARG A 106 -14.22 -10.65 -8.07
CA ARG A 106 -14.13 -9.33 -8.69
C ARG A 106 -13.80 -8.27 -7.64
N SER A 107 -12.76 -7.50 -7.87
CA SER A 107 -12.53 -6.28 -7.12
C SER A 107 -13.44 -5.17 -7.63
N TYR A 108 -14.04 -4.42 -6.73
CA TYR A 108 -14.80 -3.22 -7.08
C TYR A 108 -13.93 -1.99 -6.88
N PRO A 109 -13.90 -1.05 -7.84
CA PRO A 109 -13.21 0.21 -7.67
C PRO A 109 -13.62 0.92 -6.36
N GLY A 110 -12.65 1.42 -5.61
CA GLY A 110 -12.88 2.09 -4.33
C GLY A 110 -13.23 1.18 -3.14
N LYS A 111 -13.20 -0.15 -3.34
CA LYS A 111 -13.48 -1.14 -2.27
C LYS A 111 -12.26 -2.01 -1.94
N VAL A 112 -11.08 -1.64 -2.43
CA VAL A 112 -9.84 -2.38 -2.26
C VAL A 112 -8.72 -1.42 -1.88
N GLY A 113 -7.76 -1.88 -1.09
CA GLY A 113 -6.56 -1.17 -0.71
C GLY A 113 -6.82 0.11 0.08
N ALA A 114 -6.00 1.12 -0.17
CA ALA A 114 -6.07 2.39 0.54
C ALA A 114 -7.45 3.04 0.48
N LEU A 115 -8.10 3.03 -0.68
CA LEU A 115 -9.43 3.64 -0.85
C LEU A 115 -10.54 2.97 -0.02
N ALA A 116 -10.33 1.74 0.43
CA ALA A 116 -11.27 1.03 1.31
C ALA A 116 -10.90 1.15 2.79
N SER A 117 -9.72 1.70 3.11
CA SER A 117 -9.22 1.75 4.47
C SER A 117 -9.79 2.92 5.27
N LYS A 118 -10.07 2.68 6.54
CA LYS A 118 -10.44 3.77 7.46
C LYS A 118 -9.27 4.71 7.76
N LEU A 119 -8.02 4.24 7.60
CA LEU A 119 -6.85 5.08 7.84
C LEU A 119 -6.78 6.21 6.80
N LEU A 120 -6.97 5.90 5.52
CA LEU A 120 -7.00 6.93 4.48
C LEU A 120 -8.08 7.97 4.76
N ASP A 121 -9.30 7.53 5.08
CA ASP A 121 -10.38 8.45 5.46
C ASP A 121 -9.96 9.39 6.62
N ARG A 122 -9.28 8.86 7.64
CA ARG A 122 -8.78 9.67 8.76
C ARG A 122 -7.70 10.66 8.34
N LEU A 123 -6.78 10.24 7.48
CA LEU A 123 -5.70 11.12 7.00
C LEU A 123 -6.23 12.28 6.14
N GLU A 124 -7.25 12.03 5.33
CA GLU A 124 -7.82 13.04 4.43
C GLU A 124 -8.85 13.95 5.11
N ASN A 125 -9.64 13.42 6.02
CA ASN A 125 -10.80 14.12 6.61
C ASN A 125 -10.59 14.58 8.06
N SER A 126 -9.35 14.52 8.57
CA SER A 126 -9.01 15.03 9.91
C SER A 126 -7.66 15.74 9.93
N ASP A 127 -7.26 16.22 11.10
CA ASP A 127 -5.96 16.86 11.29
C ASP A 127 -4.78 15.87 11.28
N CYS A 128 -5.04 14.57 11.32
CA CYS A 128 -4.00 13.53 11.41
C CYS A 128 -3.05 13.53 10.21
N GLY A 129 -3.53 13.82 9.01
CA GLY A 129 -2.73 13.82 7.78
C GLY A 129 -1.99 15.12 7.47
N LYS A 130 -2.30 16.23 8.17
CA LYS A 130 -1.80 17.56 7.81
C LYS A 130 -0.27 17.72 7.90
N ASN A 131 0.39 16.91 8.70
CA ASN A 131 1.85 16.97 8.93
C ASN A 131 2.63 15.95 8.08
N LEU A 132 1.96 15.20 7.21
CA LEU A 132 2.62 14.25 6.33
C LEU A 132 3.14 14.98 5.08
N ASN A 133 4.39 14.71 4.71
CA ASN A 133 4.90 15.05 3.40
C ASN A 133 4.45 14.00 2.37
N ASP A 134 4.63 14.28 1.09
CA ASP A 134 4.17 13.42 -0.01
C ASP A 134 4.80 12.01 0.04
N GLU A 135 6.08 11.90 0.46
CA GLU A 135 6.76 10.61 0.57
C GLU A 135 6.20 9.78 1.72
N ASP A 136 6.01 10.37 2.89
CA ASP A 136 5.44 9.70 4.05
C ASP A 136 3.98 9.29 3.81
N TYR A 137 3.20 10.15 3.17
CA TYR A 137 1.85 9.82 2.74
C TYR A 137 1.85 8.61 1.78
N ARG A 138 2.74 8.63 0.77
CA ARG A 138 2.88 7.52 -0.17
C ARG A 138 3.26 6.20 0.52
N ARG A 139 4.15 6.22 1.52
CA ARG A 139 4.51 5.02 2.30
C ARG A 139 3.30 4.38 2.97
N ILE A 140 2.42 5.18 3.53
CA ILE A 140 1.17 4.69 4.12
C ILE A 140 0.24 4.13 3.04
N ILE A 141 0.07 4.81 1.91
CA ILE A 141 -0.76 4.33 0.80
C ILE A 141 -0.25 2.98 0.28
N VAL A 142 1.06 2.86 0.03
CA VAL A 142 1.66 1.59 -0.42
C VAL A 142 1.40 0.47 0.58
N TRP A 143 1.53 0.73 1.89
CA TRP A 143 1.20 -0.23 2.92
C TRP A 143 -0.26 -0.70 2.85
N LEU A 144 -1.19 0.22 2.71
CA LEU A 144 -2.60 -0.10 2.60
C LEU A 144 -2.92 -0.88 1.32
N ASP A 145 -2.29 -0.53 0.20
CA ASP A 145 -2.47 -1.21 -1.09
C ASP A 145 -1.79 -2.58 -1.15
N THR A 146 -0.82 -2.84 -0.28
CA THR A 146 -0.18 -4.16 -0.10
C THR A 146 -0.80 -4.98 1.02
N ASN A 147 -2.12 -4.87 1.22
CA ASN A 147 -2.91 -5.65 2.16
C ASN A 147 -2.54 -5.40 3.64
N SER A 148 -1.94 -4.26 3.95
CA SER A 148 -1.52 -3.86 5.30
C SER A 148 -0.66 -4.91 6.02
N GLU A 149 0.25 -5.55 5.28
CA GLU A 149 1.13 -6.58 5.84
C GLU A 149 2.21 -6.00 6.77
N PHE A 150 2.68 -6.82 7.71
CA PHE A 150 3.75 -6.44 8.65
C PHE A 150 5.13 -6.83 8.13
N LEU A 151 5.25 -8.03 7.59
CA LEU A 151 6.49 -8.62 7.11
C LEU A 151 6.58 -8.54 5.59
N GLY A 152 7.77 -8.32 5.07
CA GLY A 152 8.06 -8.33 3.63
C GLY A 152 8.45 -9.71 3.09
N ALA A 153 8.79 -10.66 3.97
CA ALA A 153 9.13 -12.03 3.63
C ALA A 153 8.74 -12.95 4.79
N TYR A 154 8.54 -14.24 4.49
CA TYR A 154 8.21 -15.25 5.51
C TYR A 154 9.43 -15.79 6.29
N GLU A 155 10.63 -15.31 5.97
CA GLU A 155 11.88 -15.73 6.52
C GLU A 155 12.44 -14.71 7.52
N ASN A 156 13.27 -15.18 8.48
CA ASN A 156 14.03 -14.31 9.38
C ASN A 156 13.18 -13.21 10.07
N VAL A 157 12.04 -13.62 10.63
CA VAL A 157 11.08 -12.70 11.28
C VAL A 157 11.75 -11.77 12.28
N LEU A 158 12.67 -12.29 13.12
CA LEU A 158 13.38 -11.47 14.11
C LEU A 158 14.26 -10.38 13.48
N ALA A 159 14.85 -10.64 12.32
CA ALA A 159 15.61 -9.63 11.59
C ALA A 159 14.69 -8.53 11.07
N GLN A 160 13.53 -8.91 10.50
CA GLN A 160 12.54 -7.95 10.01
C GLN A 160 11.93 -7.11 11.14
N GLN A 161 11.71 -7.68 12.33
CA GLN A 161 11.27 -6.94 13.52
C GLN A 161 12.27 -5.87 13.96
N ARG A 162 13.56 -6.07 13.68
CA ARG A 162 14.63 -5.07 13.90
C ARG A 162 14.78 -4.08 12.74
N GLY A 163 13.97 -4.20 11.69
CA GLY A 163 14.05 -3.34 10.50
C GLY A 163 15.14 -3.74 9.51
N GLU A 164 15.69 -4.95 9.61
CA GLU A 164 16.67 -5.45 8.64
C GLU A 164 15.97 -5.85 7.33
N ILE A 165 16.67 -5.67 6.21
CA ILE A 165 16.20 -6.11 4.90
C ILE A 165 16.40 -7.62 4.80
N VAL A 166 15.33 -8.34 4.52
CA VAL A 166 15.35 -9.77 4.27
C VAL A 166 14.78 -10.03 2.89
N HIS A 167 15.61 -10.56 2.00
CA HIS A 167 15.16 -11.05 0.70
C HIS A 167 14.75 -12.52 0.83
N PRO A 168 13.56 -12.90 0.33
CA PRO A 168 13.15 -14.30 0.34
C PRO A 168 14.09 -15.14 -0.53
N SER A 169 14.40 -16.35 -0.08
CA SER A 169 15.08 -17.32 -0.93
C SER A 169 14.15 -17.78 -2.05
N LEU A 170 14.70 -18.02 -3.21
CA LEU A 170 13.98 -18.53 -4.40
C LEU A 170 14.25 -20.03 -4.61
N ASP A 171 14.80 -20.71 -3.60
CA ASP A 171 15.15 -22.15 -3.67
C ASP A 171 13.95 -23.04 -3.42
#